data_36ce6aee550b2a82aa382ddbcd780804
#
_entry.id   36ce6aee550b2a82aa382ddbcd780804
#
_cell.length_a   1.000
_cell.length_b   1.000
_cell.length_c   1.000
_cell.angle_alpha   90.00
_cell.angle_beta   90.00
_cell.angle_gamma   90.00
#
_symmetry.space_group_name_H-M   'P 1'
#
loop_
_entity.id
_entity.type
_entity.pdbx_description
1 polymer ?
#
loop_
_entity_poly.entity_id
_entity_poly.type
_entity_poly.pdbx_seq_one_letter_code
_entity_poly.pdbx_strand_id
1 'polypeptide(L)'
;MEKENKIVLALIAHDNKKEDIVNWCKENVTKLKEFSLIGTGHTAALISEKTGLKVKGFLSGPMGGDQQIGALIAMGKVNMVIFFWDPLRPNLMIQMSRL
;
A
#
# COMPACT_ATOMS: atom_id res chain seq x y z
N MET A 1 -17.21 11.44 11.30
CA MET A 1 -17.34 11.51 10.90
C MET A 1 -17.06 11.37 9.62
N GLU A 2 -16.88 11.66 9.05
CA GLU A 2 -16.71 11.62 7.87
C GLU A 2 -15.63 10.86 7.37
N LYS A 3 -14.85 10.46 8.06
CA LYS A 3 -13.87 9.73 7.64
C LYS A 3 -14.27 8.46 7.20
N GLU A 4 -15.37 8.00 7.45
CA GLU A 4 -15.74 6.74 7.04
C GLU A 4 -15.97 6.71 5.58
N ASN A 5 -15.96 7.78 4.89
CA ASN A 5 -16.15 7.77 3.46
C ASN A 5 -14.87 7.82 2.67
N LYS A 6 -13.75 7.70 3.36
CA LYS A 6 -12.51 7.76 2.64
C LYS A 6 -12.26 6.49 1.85
N ILE A 7 -11.66 6.64 0.69
CA ILE A 7 -11.28 5.51 -0.12
C ILE A 7 -10.03 4.89 0.48
N VAL A 8 -10.02 3.59 0.60
CA VAL A 8 -8.88 2.88 1.16
C VAL A 8 -7.94 2.49 0.04
N LEU A 9 -6.70 2.96 0.14
CA LEU A 9 -5.69 2.72 -0.86
C LEU A 9 -4.56 1.93 -0.24
N ALA A 10 -4.24 0.78 -0.83
CA ALA A 10 -3.15 -0.05 -0.32
C ALA A 10 -1.88 0.25 -1.11
N LEU A 11 -0.77 0.40 -0.42
CA LEU A 11 0.51 0.71 -1.03
C LEU A 11 1.45 -0.47 -0.79
N ILE A 12 1.89 -1.10 -1.84
CA ILE A 12 2.72 -2.27 -1.75
C ILE A 12 3.90 -2.13 -2.69
N ALA A 13 5.05 -2.61 -2.29
CA ALA A 13 6.23 -2.55 -3.15
C ALA A 13 7.17 -3.70 -2.83
N HIS A 14 7.80 -4.25 -3.86
CA HIS A 14 8.86 -5.22 -3.68
C HIS A 14 10.03 -4.48 -3.02
N ASP A 15 10.93 -5.23 -2.39
CA ASP A 15 12.02 -4.61 -1.66
C ASP A 15 12.82 -3.61 -2.47
N ASN A 16 13.20 -3.96 -3.69
CA ASN A 16 14.01 -3.04 -4.47
C ASN A 16 13.16 -1.99 -5.17
N LYS A 17 11.89 -1.88 -4.84
CA LYS A 17 11.05 -0.82 -5.34
C LYS A 17 10.56 0.09 -4.22
N LYS A 18 11.04 -0.11 -3.00
CA LYS A 18 10.57 0.69 -1.90
C LYS A 18 10.95 2.16 -2.02
N GLU A 19 12.13 2.42 -2.57
CA GLU A 19 12.53 3.79 -2.74
C GLU A 19 11.65 4.44 -3.79
N ASP A 20 11.26 3.70 -4.82
CA ASP A 20 10.42 4.24 -5.87
C ASP A 20 9.04 4.61 -5.33
N ILE A 21 8.45 3.75 -4.51
CA ILE A 21 7.12 4.05 -4.00
C ILE A 21 7.19 5.22 -3.00
N VAL A 22 8.28 5.33 -2.25
CA VAL A 22 8.43 6.45 -1.33
C VAL A 22 8.52 7.75 -2.13
N ASN A 23 9.30 7.78 -3.20
CA ASN A 23 9.42 8.99 -4.01
C ASN A 23 8.09 9.35 -4.66
N TRP A 24 7.36 8.35 -5.13
CA TRP A 24 6.07 8.59 -5.72
C TRP A 24 5.10 9.18 -4.68
N CYS A 25 5.16 8.68 -3.46
CA CYS A 25 4.31 9.20 -2.41
C CYS A 25 4.69 10.63 -2.04
N LYS A 26 5.99 10.94 -2.06
CA LYS A 26 6.41 12.31 -1.77
C LYS A 26 5.84 13.27 -2.78
N GLU A 27 5.79 12.86 -4.04
CA GLU A 27 5.31 13.73 -5.09
C GLU A 27 3.79 13.87 -5.06
N ASN A 28 3.12 13.00 -4.35
CA ASN A 28 1.67 13.01 -4.34
C ASN A 28 1.08 13.15 -2.94
N VAL A 29 1.85 13.69 -2.02
CA VAL A 29 1.44 13.77 -0.61
C VAL A 29 0.08 14.44 -0.48
N THR A 30 -0.12 15.55 -1.16
CA THR A 30 -1.35 16.29 -1.01
C THR A 30 -2.57 15.46 -1.41
N LYS A 31 -2.45 14.74 -2.50
CA LYS A 31 -3.55 13.91 -2.95
C LYS A 31 -3.73 12.71 -2.04
N LEU A 32 -2.63 12.14 -1.58
CA LEU A 32 -2.72 10.94 -0.77
C LEU A 32 -3.33 11.20 0.60
N LYS A 33 -3.27 12.42 1.06
CA LYS A 33 -3.88 12.74 2.33
C LYS A 33 -5.38 12.53 2.33
N GLU A 34 -5.98 12.47 1.17
CA GLU A 34 -7.42 12.28 1.09
C GLU A 34 -7.83 10.82 1.13
N PHE A 35 -6.86 9.93 1.19
CA PHE A 35 -7.15 8.51 1.21
C PHE A 35 -6.86 7.92 2.58
N SER A 36 -7.46 6.77 2.85
CA SER A 36 -7.10 6.01 4.02
C SER A 36 -6.04 5.04 3.55
N LEU A 37 -4.79 5.25 3.97
CA LEU A 37 -3.67 4.51 3.43
C LEU A 37 -3.30 3.30 4.27
N ILE A 38 -3.07 2.17 3.62
CA ILE A 38 -2.60 0.99 4.31
C ILE A 38 -1.48 0.39 3.48
N GLY A 39 -0.72 -0.49 4.07
CA GLY A 39 0.38 -1.14 3.36
C GLY A 39 0.97 -2.24 4.18
N THR A 40 1.90 -3.02 3.60
CA THR A 40 2.62 -3.99 4.39
C THR A 40 3.51 -3.22 5.36
N GLY A 41 3.84 -3.86 6.47
CA GLY A 41 4.46 -3.15 7.58
C GLY A 41 5.69 -2.36 7.24
N HIS A 42 6.61 -2.97 6.49
CA HIS A 42 7.85 -2.29 6.17
C HIS A 42 7.60 -1.10 5.24
N THR A 43 6.78 -1.29 4.23
CA THR A 43 6.49 -0.23 3.28
C THR A 43 5.74 0.90 3.99
N ALA A 44 4.77 0.54 4.83
CA ALA A 44 3.98 1.54 5.53
C ALA A 44 4.87 2.38 6.44
N ALA A 45 5.77 1.74 7.18
CA ALA A 45 6.64 2.46 8.09
C ALA A 45 7.56 3.41 7.32
N LEU A 46 8.09 2.94 6.22
CA LEU A 46 9.02 3.74 5.43
C LEU A 46 8.32 4.96 4.84
N ILE A 47 7.13 4.75 4.28
CA ILE A 47 6.39 5.87 3.69
C ILE A 47 6.01 6.87 4.77
N SER A 48 5.54 6.38 5.92
CA SER A 48 5.15 7.29 6.98
C SER A 48 6.32 8.13 7.46
N GLU A 49 7.48 7.49 7.58
CA GLU A 49 8.66 8.20 8.05
C GLU A 49 9.13 9.23 7.04
N LYS A 50 9.12 8.89 5.77
CA LYS A 50 9.71 9.78 4.77
C LYS A 50 8.77 10.85 4.24
N THR A 51 7.47 10.65 4.36
CA THR A 51 6.53 11.60 3.78
C THR A 51 5.65 12.29 4.82
N GLY A 52 5.58 11.75 6.01
CA GLY A 52 4.67 12.29 7.01
C GLY A 52 3.24 11.81 6.88
N LEU A 53 2.96 10.99 5.88
CA LEU A 53 1.62 10.46 5.71
C LEU A 53 1.39 9.38 6.77
N LYS A 54 0.13 9.18 7.13
CA LYS A 54 -0.19 8.14 8.08
C LYS A 54 -0.63 6.92 7.31
N VAL A 55 0.21 5.91 7.29
CA VAL A 55 -0.08 4.67 6.56
C VAL A 55 -0.18 3.55 7.59
N LYS A 56 -1.31 2.88 7.65
CA LYS A 56 -1.50 1.81 8.60
C LYS A 56 -0.76 0.59 8.10
N GLY A 57 0.11 0.03 8.92
CA GLY A 57 0.93 -1.09 8.52
C GLY A 57 0.33 -2.42 8.91
N PHE A 58 0.58 -3.42 8.08
CA PHE A 58 0.22 -4.78 8.38
C PHE A 58 1.52 -5.54 8.46
N LEU A 59 1.49 -6.85 8.53
CA LEU A 59 2.73 -7.60 8.58
C LEU A 59 3.50 -7.39 7.30
N SER A 60 4.81 -7.54 7.34
CA SER A 60 5.60 -7.40 6.14
C SER A 60 5.24 -8.52 5.17
N GLY A 61 5.58 -8.39 3.92
CA GLY A 61 5.26 -9.40 2.94
C GLY A 61 5.72 -10.78 3.33
N PRO A 62 7.00 -10.97 3.72
CA PRO A 62 7.47 -12.28 4.12
C PRO A 62 6.76 -12.83 5.34
N MET A 63 6.17 -11.97 6.14
CA MET A 63 5.47 -12.40 7.35
C MET A 63 3.96 -12.50 7.14
N GLY A 64 3.51 -12.48 5.91
CA GLY A 64 2.10 -12.63 5.64
C GLY A 64 1.35 -11.35 5.34
N GLY A 65 2.06 -10.24 5.20
CA GLY A 65 1.40 -8.97 4.91
C GLY A 65 0.65 -8.97 3.61
N ASP A 66 1.19 -9.62 2.58
CA ASP A 66 0.54 -9.67 1.29
C ASP A 66 -0.79 -10.40 1.41
N GLN A 67 -0.83 -11.44 2.23
CA GLN A 67 -2.07 -12.19 2.40
C GLN A 67 -3.08 -11.40 3.20
N GLN A 68 -2.62 -10.59 4.15
CA GLN A 68 -3.52 -9.76 4.91
C GLN A 68 -4.18 -8.73 4.00
N ILE A 69 -3.39 -8.10 3.12
CA ILE A 69 -3.93 -7.11 2.20
C ILE A 69 -4.87 -7.81 1.21
N GLY A 70 -4.49 -8.98 0.73
CA GLY A 70 -5.33 -9.73 -0.18
C GLY A 70 -6.68 -10.07 0.43
N ALA A 71 -6.69 -10.44 1.71
CA ALA A 71 -7.94 -10.75 2.37
C ALA A 71 -8.82 -9.51 2.47
N LEU A 72 -8.22 -8.35 2.74
CA LEU A 72 -9.00 -7.13 2.83
C LEU A 72 -9.58 -6.75 1.47
N ILE A 73 -8.85 -7.00 0.41
CA ILE A 73 -9.36 -6.73 -0.93
C ILE A 73 -10.55 -7.65 -1.20
N ALA A 74 -10.43 -8.92 -0.85
CA ALA A 74 -11.49 -9.87 -1.09
C ALA A 74 -12.74 -9.52 -0.29
N MET A 75 -12.58 -8.88 0.85
CA MET A 75 -13.70 -8.50 1.68
C MET A 75 -14.27 -7.13 1.30
N GLY A 76 -13.76 -6.53 0.27
CA GLY A 76 -14.26 -5.24 -0.16
C GLY A 76 -13.83 -4.08 0.70
N LYS A 77 -12.80 -4.26 1.51
CA LYS A 77 -12.34 -3.21 2.39
C LYS A 77 -11.22 -2.38 1.81
N VAL A 78 -10.75 -2.70 0.62
CA VAL A 78 -9.73 -1.92 -0.04
C VAL A 78 -10.26 -1.54 -1.40
N ASN A 79 -10.22 -0.27 -1.73
CA ASN A 79 -10.76 0.22 -2.97
C ASN A 79 -9.76 0.28 -4.10
N MET A 80 -8.50 0.53 -3.78
CA MET A 80 -7.47 0.62 -4.80
C MET A 80 -6.18 0.07 -4.27
N VAL A 81 -5.34 -0.44 -5.17
CA VAL A 81 -4.04 -0.94 -4.79
C VAL A 81 -3.02 -0.34 -5.73
N ILE A 82 -1.95 0.21 -5.19
CA ILE A 82 -0.81 0.69 -5.95
C ILE A 82 0.32 -0.26 -5.63
N PHE A 83 0.78 -1.01 -6.62
CA PHE A 83 1.79 -2.01 -6.38
C PHE A 83 2.99 -1.71 -7.25
N PHE A 84 4.13 -1.41 -6.63
CA PHE A 84 5.36 -1.19 -7.34
C PHE A 84 6.05 -2.53 -7.50
N TRP A 85 5.89 -3.08 -8.65
CA TRP A 85 6.28 -4.43 -9.00
C TRP A 85 7.67 -4.52 -9.51
N ASP A 86 8.40 -5.52 -9.11
CA ASP A 86 9.72 -5.78 -9.63
C ASP A 86 9.57 -6.85 -10.71
N PRO A 87 9.78 -6.51 -11.96
CA PRO A 87 9.57 -7.48 -13.02
C PRO A 87 10.50 -8.67 -12.94
N LEU A 88 11.56 -8.57 -12.13
CA LEU A 88 12.45 -9.69 -11.97
C LEU A 88 11.96 -10.66 -10.91
N ARG A 89 10.80 -10.42 -10.31
CA ARG A 89 10.23 -11.30 -9.32
C ARG A 89 8.82 -11.66 -9.71
N PRO A 90 8.65 -12.32 -10.83
CA PRO A 90 7.31 -12.53 -11.36
C PRO A 90 6.46 -13.49 -10.56
N ASN A 91 7.06 -14.21 -9.66
CA ASN A 91 6.27 -15.15 -8.90
C ASN A 91 5.43 -14.48 -7.83
N LEU A 92 5.64 -13.21 -7.60
CA LEU A 92 4.86 -12.57 -6.60
C LEU A 92 3.70 -11.89 -7.23
N MET A 93 2.55 -12.46 -7.21
CA MET A 93 1.51 -11.90 -7.82
C MET A 93 0.42 -11.56 -7.03
N ILE A 94 -0.13 -10.46 -6.99
CA ILE A 94 -1.32 -10.08 -6.35
C ILE A 94 -2.27 -9.70 -7.40
N GLN A 95 -3.39 -10.38 -7.46
CA GLN A 95 -4.31 -10.10 -8.43
C GLN A 95 -4.95 -8.84 -8.11
N MET A 96 -4.89 -7.89 -8.90
CA MET A 96 -5.47 -6.66 -8.62
C MET A 96 -6.81 -6.65 -8.99
N SER A 97 -7.65 -6.29 -8.20
CA SER A 97 -8.96 -6.28 -8.53
C SER A 97 -9.19 -5.15 -9.25
N ARG A 98 -9.99 -5.08 -9.94
CA ARG A 98 -10.24 -4.10 -10.55
C ARG A 98 -10.95 -3.27 -9.90
N LEU A 99 -11.07 -2.32 -9.92
CA LEU A 99 -11.77 -1.40 -9.21
C LEU A 99 -13.03 -1.07 -9.77
#